data_926f9d2dab8dcac93f9d729968c87d4e
#
_entry.id   926f9d2dab8dcac93f9d729968c87d4e
#
_cell.length_a   1.000
_cell.length_b   1.000
_cell.length_c   1.000
_cell.angle_alpha   90.00
_cell.angle_beta   90.00
_cell.angle_gamma   90.00
#
_symmetry.space_group_name_H-M   'P 1'
#
loop_
_entity.id
_entity.type
_entity.pdbx_description
1 polymer ?
#
loop_
_entity_poly.entity_id
_entity_poly.type
_entity_poly.pdbx_seq_one_letter_code
_entity_poly.pdbx_strand_id
1 'polypeptide(L)'
;MAYKVSRNLFIGLGGTGSSILIQVKRAIIEKYGEVPPSIDFLVMDTDSDVHNVSQKINDREIFFDKDEVLDIPIKNPHRIKNFDHVKSWLSEKIEPLIVPSDRGAGQIRSLGRFAFFENYHSKGIMNLITNKIESINSNIIFNNPTFEPSGTDTMIHLVFSPCGGTGAGTFIDTVMSIKAEYERLPIYGWMVMPDFYKDFPFTRDVTKNAYASLRAIDHMQGKDNTKDKNWSNYDVNKPYKISYDGQNSIDIGSSEFFKYIYLFDKTMMNNSIIQNIDHVKDRIARTLFLHVTDAGDQLKSLYNNNKDYLYPSSELAAYKRRNYSSMGLAEIILDRDYLKNIRRLKAVNFMIDNMNQSKSVHSSAECALFIDENNFREDRGQDDIIDQLYPMNTLRVSSESMLPNEFQKDCHIELLENCQLQLKNIQTNVLNKIKENLDLIKSVFASKLKEKLNAIYNEPGCVVIERQFLNCLLGSFEGMRNEMIDEAAQHSVNIDNQRKILNGYQQGIIEDENGWSPIGRSGRIKQSCNDYVDSYKRLITEEVEKIRKNKAEDFLNSVISIIKQKTSENDRLSQLVSDLNVSMHQKLQGLTNRSVEDGKDFEIYIHIYFKDLMDVNA
;
A
#
# COMPACT_ATOMS: atom_id res chain seq x y z
N MET A 1 12.12 -12.50 18.16
CA MET A 1 11.80 -13.94 18.32
C MET A 1 11.23 -14.40 16.98
N ALA A 2 11.74 -15.52 16.45
CA ALA A 2 11.19 -16.13 15.26
C ALA A 2 9.81 -16.75 15.56
N TYR A 3 8.93 -16.76 14.57
CA TYR A 3 7.64 -17.41 14.69
C TYR A 3 7.82 -18.92 14.52
N LYS A 4 7.32 -19.71 15.49
CA LYS A 4 7.26 -21.16 15.36
C LYS A 4 6.09 -21.55 14.47
N VAL A 5 6.37 -22.28 13.39
CA VAL A 5 5.39 -22.66 12.36
C VAL A 5 5.55 -24.12 11.99
N SER A 6 4.47 -24.87 12.03
CA SER A 6 4.46 -26.30 11.65
C SER A 6 4.57 -26.45 10.13
N ARG A 7 5.08 -27.62 9.70
CA ARG A 7 5.19 -27.97 8.27
C ARG A 7 3.88 -28.48 7.74
N ASN A 8 3.28 -27.75 6.78
CA ASN A 8 1.97 -28.09 6.25
C ASN A 8 1.93 -27.93 4.73
N LEU A 9 1.42 -28.95 4.04
CA LEU A 9 0.99 -28.85 2.65
C LEU A 9 -0.54 -28.90 2.60
N PHE A 10 -1.14 -27.85 2.10
CA PHE A 10 -2.58 -27.74 1.94
C PHE A 10 -2.97 -28.04 0.48
N ILE A 11 -3.74 -29.11 0.27
CA ILE A 11 -4.23 -29.50 -1.06
C ILE A 11 -5.75 -29.31 -1.11
N GLY A 12 -6.22 -28.44 -1.97
CA GLY A 12 -7.64 -28.13 -2.20
C GLY A 12 -8.14 -28.78 -3.49
N LEU A 13 -9.22 -29.55 -3.42
CA LEU A 13 -9.81 -30.19 -4.61
C LEU A 13 -11.19 -29.60 -4.90
N GLY A 14 -11.33 -29.06 -6.09
CA GLY A 14 -12.55 -28.42 -6.55
C GLY A 14 -12.85 -27.08 -5.87
N GLY A 15 -13.89 -26.38 -6.30
CA GLY A 15 -14.23 -25.05 -5.82
C GLY A 15 -14.42 -24.93 -4.29
N THR A 16 -14.89 -25.99 -3.61
CA THR A 16 -14.98 -25.99 -2.14
C THR A 16 -13.61 -25.97 -1.50
N GLY A 17 -12.68 -26.81 -1.96
CA GLY A 17 -11.31 -26.85 -1.46
C GLY A 17 -10.58 -25.53 -1.67
N SER A 18 -10.66 -24.99 -2.88
CA SER A 18 -10.04 -23.71 -3.24
C SER A 18 -10.60 -22.56 -2.40
N SER A 19 -11.91 -22.49 -2.21
CA SER A 19 -12.55 -21.41 -1.43
C SER A 19 -12.24 -21.46 0.07
N ILE A 20 -11.92 -22.63 0.63
CA ILE A 20 -11.47 -22.77 2.01
C ILE A 20 -9.99 -22.40 2.10
N LEU A 21 -9.14 -22.90 1.22
CA LEU A 21 -7.70 -22.71 1.30
C LEU A 21 -7.28 -21.26 1.05
N ILE A 22 -8.00 -20.52 0.22
CA ILE A 22 -7.70 -19.08 0.06
C ILE A 22 -7.97 -18.30 1.37
N GLN A 23 -8.94 -18.72 2.18
CA GLN A 23 -9.17 -18.15 3.51
C GLN A 23 -8.05 -18.54 4.50
N VAL A 24 -7.50 -19.75 4.39
CA VAL A 24 -6.31 -20.17 5.17
C VAL A 24 -5.11 -19.30 4.78
N LYS A 25 -4.84 -19.15 3.47
CA LYS A 25 -3.75 -18.29 2.96
C LYS A 25 -3.92 -16.86 3.45
N ARG A 26 -5.13 -16.32 3.39
CA ARG A 26 -5.45 -15.00 3.94
C ARG A 26 -5.09 -14.91 5.42
N ALA A 27 -5.55 -15.85 6.26
CA ALA A 27 -5.30 -15.84 7.70
C ALA A 27 -3.80 -15.93 8.03
N ILE A 28 -3.04 -16.69 7.26
CA ILE A 28 -1.58 -16.80 7.37
C ILE A 28 -0.91 -15.45 7.06
N ILE A 29 -1.27 -14.83 5.94
CA ILE A 29 -0.71 -13.53 5.55
C ILE A 29 -1.12 -12.43 6.54
N GLU A 30 -2.34 -12.45 7.06
CA GLU A 30 -2.78 -11.51 8.11
C GLU A 30 -1.97 -11.65 9.40
N LYS A 31 -1.60 -12.87 9.76
CA LYS A 31 -0.83 -13.15 10.98
C LYS A 31 0.65 -12.86 10.84
N TYR A 32 1.25 -13.29 9.74
CA TYR A 32 2.70 -13.34 9.57
C TYR A 32 3.24 -12.32 8.57
N GLY A 33 2.37 -11.68 7.78
CA GLY A 33 2.74 -10.76 6.70
C GLY A 33 3.02 -11.44 5.37
N GLU A 34 3.39 -12.72 5.39
CA GLU A 34 3.72 -13.56 4.24
C GLU A 34 3.38 -15.02 4.53
N VAL A 35 3.47 -15.88 3.52
CA VAL A 35 3.37 -17.33 3.71
C VAL A 35 4.73 -17.85 4.17
N PRO A 36 4.82 -18.48 5.38
CA PRO A 36 6.07 -19.07 5.86
C PRO A 36 6.60 -20.17 4.92
N PRO A 37 7.93 -20.32 4.75
CA PRO A 37 8.51 -21.31 3.85
C PRO A 37 8.23 -22.78 4.23
N SER A 38 7.76 -23.04 5.45
CA SER A 38 7.31 -24.36 5.92
C SER A 38 5.86 -24.68 5.52
N ILE A 39 5.20 -23.81 4.75
CA ILE A 39 3.81 -23.96 4.32
C ILE A 39 3.73 -23.78 2.82
N ASP A 40 2.97 -24.65 2.18
CA ASP A 40 2.69 -24.52 0.75
C ASP A 40 1.23 -24.90 0.44
N PHE A 41 0.74 -24.46 -0.71
CA PHE A 41 -0.61 -24.69 -1.19
C PHE A 41 -0.59 -25.33 -2.57
N LEU A 42 -1.61 -26.15 -2.84
CA LEU A 42 -1.92 -26.65 -4.17
C LEU A 42 -3.43 -26.77 -4.31
N VAL A 43 -4.03 -26.00 -5.20
CA VAL A 43 -5.46 -26.14 -5.53
C VAL A 43 -5.61 -26.75 -6.91
N MET A 44 -6.47 -27.76 -7.01
CA MET A 44 -6.71 -28.51 -8.23
C MET A 44 -8.20 -28.45 -8.60
N ASP A 45 -8.52 -28.00 -9.79
CA ASP A 45 -9.90 -28.01 -10.28
C ASP A 45 -9.99 -28.35 -11.78
N THR A 46 -11.12 -28.91 -12.18
CA THR A 46 -11.51 -29.10 -13.57
C THR A 46 -12.06 -27.83 -14.20
N ASP A 47 -12.31 -26.81 -13.38
CA ASP A 47 -12.80 -25.50 -13.79
C ASP A 47 -11.65 -24.49 -13.81
N SER A 48 -11.49 -23.79 -14.94
CA SER A 48 -10.45 -22.76 -15.10
C SER A 48 -10.67 -21.53 -14.22
N ASP A 49 -11.88 -21.32 -13.70
CA ASP A 49 -12.17 -20.22 -12.76
C ASP A 49 -11.41 -20.34 -11.43
N VAL A 50 -10.77 -21.48 -11.16
CA VAL A 50 -9.89 -21.65 -9.99
C VAL A 50 -8.79 -20.59 -9.90
N HIS A 51 -8.33 -20.05 -11.02
CA HIS A 51 -7.34 -18.97 -11.07
C HIS A 51 -7.86 -17.63 -10.54
N ASN A 52 -9.19 -17.45 -10.49
CA ASN A 52 -9.83 -16.21 -10.05
C ASN A 52 -10.25 -16.24 -8.57
N VAL A 53 -9.98 -17.33 -7.88
CA VAL A 53 -10.35 -17.46 -6.46
C VAL A 53 -9.49 -16.52 -5.63
N SER A 54 -10.14 -15.58 -4.93
CA SER A 54 -9.47 -14.54 -4.14
C SER A 54 -10.14 -14.27 -2.81
N GLN A 55 -9.40 -13.61 -1.93
CA GLN A 55 -9.87 -13.03 -0.67
C GLN A 55 -9.25 -11.64 -0.48
N LYS A 56 -9.84 -10.81 0.39
CA LYS A 56 -9.32 -9.45 0.67
C LYS A 56 -8.70 -9.36 2.05
N ILE A 57 -7.55 -8.69 2.10
CA ILE A 57 -6.94 -8.19 3.33
C ILE A 57 -6.93 -6.66 3.21
N ASN A 58 -7.80 -5.98 3.96
CA ASN A 58 -8.09 -4.57 3.77
C ASN A 58 -8.54 -4.32 2.30
N ASP A 59 -7.83 -3.45 1.56
CA ASP A 59 -8.13 -3.15 0.16
C ASP A 59 -7.29 -3.97 -0.85
N ARG A 60 -6.43 -4.89 -0.38
CA ARG A 60 -5.60 -5.73 -1.23
C ARG A 60 -6.24 -7.09 -1.45
N GLU A 61 -6.37 -7.50 -2.71
CA GLU A 61 -6.77 -8.86 -3.06
C GLU A 61 -5.61 -9.85 -2.93
N ILE A 62 -5.92 -11.02 -2.38
CA ILE A 62 -5.01 -12.16 -2.21
C ILE A 62 -5.49 -13.28 -3.11
N PHE A 63 -4.59 -13.78 -3.93
CA PHE A 63 -4.79 -14.90 -4.84
C PHE A 63 -3.84 -16.05 -4.48
N PHE A 64 -4.09 -17.21 -5.05
CA PHE A 64 -3.07 -18.25 -5.14
C PHE A 64 -1.98 -17.84 -6.13
N ASP A 65 -0.75 -18.23 -5.88
CA ASP A 65 0.35 -18.03 -6.82
C ASP A 65 0.22 -19.02 -7.99
N LYS A 66 0.91 -18.76 -9.10
CA LYS A 66 0.77 -19.57 -10.32
C LYS A 66 1.14 -21.04 -10.13
N ASP A 67 2.10 -21.31 -9.27
CA ASP A 67 2.55 -22.67 -8.92
C ASP A 67 1.68 -23.36 -7.85
N GLU A 68 0.76 -22.62 -7.24
CA GLU A 68 -0.21 -23.15 -6.30
C GLU A 68 -1.53 -23.56 -6.98
N VAL A 69 -1.71 -23.25 -8.27
CA VAL A 69 -2.94 -23.53 -9.01
C VAL A 69 -2.68 -24.52 -10.13
N LEU A 70 -3.46 -25.58 -10.14
CA LEU A 70 -3.44 -26.60 -11.18
C LEU A 70 -4.82 -26.81 -11.76
N ASP A 71 -5.07 -26.24 -12.91
CA ASP A 71 -6.25 -26.55 -13.72
C ASP A 71 -6.08 -27.93 -14.40
N ILE A 72 -7.09 -28.77 -14.31
CA ILE A 72 -7.11 -30.11 -14.94
C ILE A 72 -8.31 -30.27 -15.86
N PRO A 73 -8.37 -29.52 -16.99
CA PRO A 73 -9.47 -29.63 -17.94
C PRO A 73 -9.44 -30.96 -18.70
N ILE A 74 -10.59 -31.35 -19.26
CA ILE A 74 -10.67 -32.45 -20.22
C ILE A 74 -10.43 -31.87 -21.62
N LYS A 75 -9.29 -32.23 -22.26
CA LYS A 75 -8.89 -31.69 -23.57
C LYS A 75 -9.00 -32.69 -24.71
N ASN A 76 -8.53 -33.92 -24.50
CA ASN A 76 -8.42 -34.95 -25.52
C ASN A 76 -9.13 -36.26 -25.12
N PRO A 77 -10.46 -36.24 -24.83
CA PRO A 77 -11.15 -37.38 -24.27
C PRO A 77 -11.12 -38.60 -25.19
N HIS A 78 -11.16 -38.43 -26.52
CA HIS A 78 -11.16 -39.53 -27.47
C HIS A 78 -9.90 -40.40 -27.43
N ARG A 79 -8.76 -39.81 -27.10
CA ARG A 79 -7.52 -40.56 -26.96
C ARG A 79 -7.50 -41.37 -25.66
N ILE A 80 -7.83 -40.71 -24.56
CA ILE A 80 -7.66 -41.26 -23.21
C ILE A 80 -8.69 -42.35 -22.89
N LYS A 81 -9.95 -42.16 -23.27
CA LYS A 81 -11.01 -43.16 -22.98
C LYS A 81 -10.79 -44.53 -23.64
N ASN A 82 -9.94 -44.61 -24.66
CA ASN A 82 -9.63 -45.86 -25.35
C ASN A 82 -8.52 -46.68 -24.68
N PHE A 83 -7.81 -46.12 -23.69
CA PHE A 83 -6.76 -46.86 -22.96
C PHE A 83 -7.40 -47.92 -22.04
N ASP A 84 -6.82 -49.11 -22.03
CA ASP A 84 -7.38 -50.24 -21.27
C ASP A 84 -7.43 -49.96 -19.77
N HIS A 85 -6.42 -49.25 -19.23
CA HIS A 85 -6.40 -48.89 -17.82
C HIS A 85 -7.48 -47.85 -17.48
N VAL A 86 -8.00 -47.08 -18.44
CA VAL A 86 -9.14 -46.17 -18.28
C VAL A 86 -10.46 -46.93 -18.44
N LYS A 87 -10.58 -47.79 -19.46
CA LYS A 87 -11.76 -48.64 -19.70
C LYS A 87 -12.07 -49.55 -18.52
N SER A 88 -11.05 -50.01 -17.78
CA SER A 88 -11.23 -50.91 -16.64
C SER A 88 -12.15 -50.37 -15.53
N TRP A 89 -12.27 -49.06 -15.42
CA TRP A 89 -13.11 -48.40 -14.40
C TRP A 89 -14.16 -47.44 -14.97
N LEU A 90 -14.05 -47.03 -16.25
CA LEU A 90 -14.98 -46.11 -16.90
C LEU A 90 -16.24 -46.85 -17.30
N SER A 91 -17.40 -46.38 -16.80
CA SER A 91 -18.69 -46.98 -17.16
C SER A 91 -19.13 -46.53 -18.56
N GLU A 92 -19.66 -47.44 -19.34
CA GLU A 92 -20.26 -47.19 -20.67
C GLU A 92 -21.33 -46.10 -20.62
N LYS A 93 -22.04 -45.95 -19.49
CA LYS A 93 -23.06 -44.89 -19.30
C LYS A 93 -22.44 -43.49 -19.15
N ILE A 94 -21.22 -43.40 -18.73
CA ILE A 94 -20.50 -42.13 -18.49
C ILE A 94 -19.70 -41.74 -19.75
N GLU A 95 -19.25 -42.69 -20.52
CA GLU A 95 -18.40 -42.46 -21.68
C GLU A 95 -18.96 -41.39 -22.67
N PRO A 96 -20.29 -41.37 -22.97
CA PRO A 96 -20.89 -40.35 -23.86
C PRO A 96 -20.86 -38.93 -23.27
N LEU A 97 -20.74 -38.79 -21.95
CA LEU A 97 -20.69 -37.51 -21.25
C LEU A 97 -19.27 -36.90 -21.21
N ILE A 98 -18.26 -37.68 -21.60
CA ILE A 98 -16.88 -37.23 -21.63
C ILE A 98 -16.63 -36.47 -22.93
N VAL A 99 -16.72 -35.15 -22.80
CA VAL A 99 -16.47 -34.20 -23.89
C VAL A 99 -15.39 -33.19 -23.43
N PRO A 100 -14.67 -32.54 -24.35
CA PRO A 100 -13.77 -31.46 -23.96
C PRO A 100 -14.49 -30.42 -23.13
N SER A 101 -13.93 -30.08 -21.98
CA SER A 101 -14.50 -29.11 -21.04
C SER A 101 -13.43 -28.51 -20.14
N ASP A 102 -13.51 -27.21 -19.94
CA ASP A 102 -12.75 -26.41 -18.97
C ASP A 102 -13.66 -25.74 -17.92
N ARG A 103 -14.96 -26.11 -17.92
CA ARG A 103 -16.00 -25.53 -17.04
C ARG A 103 -16.44 -26.50 -15.94
N GLY A 104 -15.49 -27.23 -15.39
CA GLY A 104 -15.75 -28.14 -14.29
C GLY A 104 -16.33 -29.50 -14.70
N ALA A 105 -16.35 -30.42 -13.76
CA ALA A 105 -16.86 -31.79 -13.94
C ALA A 105 -18.39 -31.94 -13.77
N GLY A 106 -19.15 -30.86 -13.67
CA GLY A 106 -20.62 -30.85 -13.64
C GLY A 106 -21.27 -31.74 -12.59
N GLN A 107 -20.65 -31.89 -11.40
CA GLN A 107 -21.04 -32.80 -10.30
C GLN A 107 -20.98 -34.29 -10.67
N ILE A 108 -20.32 -34.66 -11.76
CA ILE A 108 -20.15 -36.05 -12.16
C ILE A 108 -18.78 -36.54 -11.71
N ARG A 109 -18.74 -37.36 -10.67
CA ARG A 109 -17.52 -37.87 -10.07
C ARG A 109 -16.56 -38.53 -11.08
N SER A 110 -17.11 -39.34 -12.01
CA SER A 110 -16.32 -40.00 -13.04
C SER A 110 -15.65 -39.04 -14.02
N LEU A 111 -16.23 -37.86 -14.27
CA LEU A 111 -15.61 -36.83 -15.10
C LEU A 111 -14.42 -36.19 -14.38
N GLY A 112 -14.55 -35.89 -13.09
CA GLY A 112 -13.44 -35.42 -12.28
C GLY A 112 -12.27 -36.41 -12.27
N ARG A 113 -12.57 -37.72 -12.10
CA ARG A 113 -11.56 -38.76 -12.16
C ARG A 113 -10.92 -38.87 -13.54
N PHE A 114 -11.71 -38.80 -14.60
CA PHE A 114 -11.19 -38.82 -15.96
C PHE A 114 -10.24 -37.63 -16.23
N ALA A 115 -10.60 -36.44 -15.78
CA ALA A 115 -9.76 -35.26 -15.88
C ALA A 115 -8.42 -35.45 -15.15
N PHE A 116 -8.44 -36.09 -13.97
CA PHE A 116 -7.20 -36.42 -13.24
C PHE A 116 -6.30 -37.36 -14.07
N PHE A 117 -6.85 -38.43 -14.63
CA PHE A 117 -6.12 -39.38 -15.45
C PHE A 117 -5.53 -38.73 -16.72
N GLU A 118 -6.29 -37.88 -17.40
CA GLU A 118 -5.82 -37.16 -18.59
C GLU A 118 -4.64 -36.23 -18.27
N ASN A 119 -4.69 -35.58 -17.11
CA ASN A 119 -3.70 -34.56 -16.74
C ASN A 119 -2.55 -35.12 -15.87
N TYR A 120 -2.61 -36.34 -15.38
CA TYR A 120 -1.63 -36.91 -14.46
C TYR A 120 -0.18 -36.73 -14.93
N HIS A 121 0.12 -37.16 -16.17
CA HIS A 121 1.47 -37.01 -16.73
C HIS A 121 1.64 -35.67 -17.45
N SER A 122 0.66 -35.22 -18.21
CA SER A 122 0.77 -34.01 -19.02
C SER A 122 0.97 -32.75 -18.18
N LYS A 123 0.42 -32.71 -16.99
CA LYS A 123 0.59 -31.60 -16.02
C LYS A 123 1.62 -31.91 -14.94
N GLY A 124 2.12 -33.15 -14.88
CA GLY A 124 3.10 -33.55 -13.87
C GLY A 124 2.57 -33.43 -12.44
N ILE A 125 1.32 -33.88 -12.20
CA ILE A 125 0.61 -33.72 -10.91
C ILE A 125 1.49 -34.18 -9.74
N MET A 126 2.08 -35.39 -9.84
CA MET A 126 2.90 -35.92 -8.76
C MET A 126 4.20 -35.15 -8.59
N ASN A 127 4.83 -34.71 -9.67
CA ASN A 127 6.05 -33.89 -9.60
C ASN A 127 5.79 -32.55 -8.88
N LEU A 128 4.64 -31.92 -9.13
CA LEU A 128 4.26 -30.70 -8.42
C LEU A 128 4.10 -30.95 -6.91
N ILE A 129 3.41 -32.03 -6.54
CA ILE A 129 3.22 -32.40 -5.13
C ILE A 129 4.58 -32.72 -4.48
N THR A 130 5.43 -33.50 -5.13
CA THR A 130 6.78 -33.84 -4.67
C THR A 130 7.63 -32.60 -4.44
N ASN A 131 7.69 -31.69 -5.44
CA ASN A 131 8.47 -30.45 -5.33
C ASN A 131 8.02 -29.61 -4.12
N LYS A 132 6.70 -29.52 -3.86
CA LYS A 132 6.19 -28.79 -2.70
C LYS A 132 6.55 -29.46 -1.38
N ILE A 133 6.46 -30.79 -1.29
CA ILE A 133 6.88 -31.54 -0.10
C ILE A 133 8.38 -31.37 0.15
N GLU A 134 9.20 -31.45 -0.90
CA GLU A 134 10.65 -31.26 -0.80
C GLU A 134 11.02 -29.82 -0.43
N SER A 135 10.32 -28.84 -0.98
CA SER A 135 10.48 -27.43 -0.62
C SER A 135 10.22 -27.20 0.88
N ILE A 136 9.10 -27.71 1.40
CA ILE A 136 8.74 -27.63 2.81
C ILE A 136 9.78 -28.33 3.72
N ASN A 137 10.46 -29.35 3.23
CA ASN A 137 11.46 -30.11 3.97
C ASN A 137 12.90 -29.63 3.74
N SER A 138 13.10 -28.62 2.91
CA SER A 138 14.44 -28.15 2.55
C SER A 138 15.19 -27.49 3.71
N ASN A 139 16.52 -27.51 3.63
CA ASN A 139 17.41 -26.88 4.62
C ASN A 139 17.29 -25.34 4.66
N ILE A 140 16.71 -24.72 3.63
CA ILE A 140 16.50 -23.27 3.57
C ILE A 140 15.58 -22.80 4.71
N ILE A 141 14.64 -23.65 5.13
CA ILE A 141 13.71 -23.35 6.23
C ILE A 141 14.43 -23.14 7.55
N PHE A 142 15.50 -23.90 7.82
CA PHE A 142 16.25 -23.81 9.08
C PHE A 142 17.11 -22.55 9.20
N ASN A 143 17.36 -21.84 8.12
CA ASN A 143 18.16 -20.62 8.09
C ASN A 143 17.32 -19.33 7.97
N ASN A 144 16.00 -19.42 8.17
CA ASN A 144 15.12 -18.27 8.09
C ASN A 144 15.11 -17.50 9.42
N PRO A 145 15.45 -16.18 9.42
CA PRO A 145 15.50 -15.40 10.66
C PRO A 145 14.12 -15.07 11.23
N THR A 146 13.07 -15.14 10.41
CA THR A 146 11.69 -14.77 10.78
C THR A 146 10.89 -15.99 11.25
N PHE A 147 11.15 -17.16 10.65
CA PHE A 147 10.38 -18.38 10.90
C PHE A 147 11.27 -19.51 11.37
N GLU A 148 10.80 -20.23 12.38
CA GLU A 148 11.43 -21.45 12.90
C GLU A 148 10.43 -22.61 12.74
N PRO A 149 10.81 -23.72 12.05
CA PRO A 149 9.91 -24.85 11.89
C PRO A 149 9.68 -25.54 13.24
N SER A 150 8.41 -25.81 13.57
CA SER A 150 8.05 -26.65 14.71
C SER A 150 7.78 -28.07 14.24
N GLY A 151 8.37 -29.05 14.93
CA GLY A 151 8.24 -30.46 14.59
C GLY A 151 9.06 -30.90 13.36
N THR A 152 9.11 -32.20 13.12
CA THR A 152 9.91 -32.80 12.04
C THR A 152 9.08 -33.26 10.86
N ASP A 153 7.80 -33.55 11.05
CA ASP A 153 6.96 -34.20 10.06
C ASP A 153 6.08 -33.20 9.32
N THR A 154 6.07 -33.29 7.99
CA THR A 154 5.12 -32.56 7.15
C THR A 154 3.73 -33.18 7.26
N MET A 155 2.71 -32.34 7.50
CA MET A 155 1.31 -32.73 7.50
C MET A 155 0.67 -32.34 6.17
N ILE A 156 -0.10 -33.25 5.57
CA ILE A 156 -0.86 -32.98 4.36
C ILE A 156 -2.35 -32.86 4.72
N HIS A 157 -2.92 -31.70 4.40
CA HIS A 157 -4.35 -31.42 4.59
C HIS A 157 -5.05 -31.42 3.24
N LEU A 158 -5.88 -32.44 3.00
CA LEU A 158 -6.68 -32.57 1.78
C LEU A 158 -8.09 -32.02 2.04
N VAL A 159 -8.42 -30.90 1.42
CA VAL A 159 -9.66 -30.16 1.64
C VAL A 159 -10.56 -30.26 0.43
N PHE A 160 -11.76 -30.80 0.59
CA PHE A 160 -12.68 -31.00 -0.53
C PHE A 160 -14.13 -31.21 -0.09
N SER A 161 -15.04 -31.20 -1.07
CA SER A 161 -16.37 -31.74 -0.88
C SER A 161 -16.51 -33.08 -1.59
N PRO A 162 -16.99 -34.14 -0.91
CA PRO A 162 -17.28 -35.42 -1.54
C PRO A 162 -18.53 -35.38 -2.42
N CYS A 163 -19.15 -34.21 -2.57
CA CYS A 163 -20.43 -33.98 -3.24
C CYS A 163 -20.29 -33.53 -4.69
N GLY A 164 -19.18 -32.83 -5.01
CA GLY A 164 -18.93 -32.28 -6.34
C GLY A 164 -18.35 -33.30 -7.33
N GLY A 165 -18.09 -32.85 -8.54
CA GLY A 165 -17.45 -33.67 -9.58
C GLY A 165 -15.95 -33.76 -9.38
N THR A 166 -15.25 -32.63 -9.24
CA THR A 166 -13.79 -32.58 -9.09
C THR A 166 -13.34 -33.18 -7.76
N GLY A 167 -13.79 -32.64 -6.64
CA GLY A 167 -13.37 -33.13 -5.31
C GLY A 167 -13.64 -34.61 -5.10
N ALA A 168 -14.88 -35.05 -5.36
CA ALA A 168 -15.27 -36.45 -5.25
C ALA A 168 -14.55 -37.36 -6.26
N GLY A 169 -14.18 -36.85 -7.42
CA GLY A 169 -13.54 -37.59 -8.51
C GLY A 169 -12.04 -37.80 -8.31
N THR A 170 -11.34 -36.80 -7.73
CA THR A 170 -9.87 -36.77 -7.72
C THR A 170 -9.23 -37.17 -6.40
N PHE A 171 -9.97 -37.11 -5.28
CA PHE A 171 -9.35 -37.30 -3.94
C PHE A 171 -8.69 -38.65 -3.74
N ILE A 172 -9.29 -39.75 -4.24
CA ILE A 172 -8.73 -41.10 -4.10
C ILE A 172 -7.40 -41.19 -4.83
N ASP A 173 -7.39 -40.76 -6.07
CA ASP A 173 -6.21 -40.83 -6.94
C ASP A 173 -5.10 -39.91 -6.43
N THR A 174 -5.45 -38.74 -5.86
CA THR A 174 -4.51 -37.85 -5.19
C THR A 174 -3.86 -38.52 -3.97
N VAL A 175 -4.66 -39.11 -3.07
CA VAL A 175 -4.13 -39.80 -1.87
C VAL A 175 -3.28 -40.99 -2.26
N MET A 176 -3.73 -41.81 -3.22
CA MET A 176 -2.97 -42.96 -3.71
C MET A 176 -1.62 -42.56 -4.28
N SER A 177 -1.59 -41.51 -5.10
CA SER A 177 -0.35 -41.01 -5.70
C SER A 177 0.63 -40.54 -4.62
N ILE A 178 0.16 -39.79 -3.62
CA ILE A 178 1.00 -39.33 -2.51
C ILE A 178 1.50 -40.51 -1.69
N LYS A 179 0.65 -41.49 -1.35
CA LYS A 179 1.01 -42.63 -0.54
C LYS A 179 1.98 -43.60 -1.23
N ALA A 180 1.96 -43.64 -2.56
CA ALA A 180 2.91 -44.44 -3.33
C ALA A 180 4.35 -43.93 -3.19
N GLU A 181 4.55 -42.61 -3.12
CA GLU A 181 5.85 -41.96 -2.98
C GLU A 181 6.21 -41.75 -1.49
N TYR A 182 5.23 -41.40 -0.69
CA TYR A 182 5.37 -40.97 0.71
C TYR A 182 4.46 -41.79 1.64
N GLU A 183 4.71 -43.08 1.78
CA GLU A 183 3.87 -44.00 2.53
C GLU A 183 3.53 -43.55 3.95
N ARG A 184 4.52 -42.95 4.64
CA ARG A 184 4.40 -42.60 6.07
C ARG A 184 3.85 -41.20 6.33
N LEU A 185 3.75 -40.32 5.30
CA LEU A 185 3.25 -38.98 5.52
C LEU A 185 1.77 -39.00 5.94
N PRO A 186 1.41 -38.34 7.04
CA PRO A 186 0.02 -38.28 7.48
C PRO A 186 -0.80 -37.39 6.57
N ILE A 187 -1.92 -37.91 6.08
CA ILE A 187 -2.91 -37.18 5.29
C ILE A 187 -4.18 -37.01 6.11
N TYR A 188 -4.64 -35.77 6.27
CA TYR A 188 -5.86 -35.39 6.96
C TYR A 188 -6.91 -34.95 5.93
N GLY A 189 -8.08 -35.61 5.91
CA GLY A 189 -9.19 -35.27 5.04
C GLY A 189 -10.14 -34.27 5.71
N TRP A 190 -10.53 -33.19 4.99
CA TRP A 190 -11.46 -32.17 5.46
C TRP A 190 -12.62 -32.09 4.47
N MET A 191 -13.80 -32.55 4.86
CA MET A 191 -14.90 -32.79 3.96
C MET A 191 -16.14 -32.00 4.31
N VAL A 192 -16.62 -31.18 3.37
CA VAL A 192 -17.92 -30.50 3.51
C VAL A 192 -19.02 -31.39 2.95
N MET A 193 -19.95 -31.77 3.82
CA MET A 193 -20.98 -32.79 3.58
C MET A 193 -22.18 -32.25 2.77
N PRO A 194 -23.07 -33.13 2.24
CA PRO A 194 -24.05 -32.79 1.23
C PRO A 194 -25.17 -31.84 1.67
N ASP A 195 -25.49 -31.77 2.97
CA ASP A 195 -26.64 -30.99 3.44
C ASP A 195 -26.51 -29.48 3.13
N PHE A 196 -25.28 -29.00 3.03
CA PHE A 196 -25.03 -27.62 2.59
C PHE A 196 -25.32 -27.35 1.12
N TYR A 197 -25.36 -28.37 0.29
CA TYR A 197 -25.52 -28.21 -1.17
C TYR A 197 -26.94 -28.55 -1.64
N LYS A 198 -27.79 -29.12 -0.79
CA LYS A 198 -29.15 -29.54 -1.18
C LYS A 198 -30.04 -28.39 -1.60
N ASP A 199 -29.83 -27.22 -1.03
CA ASP A 199 -30.63 -26.01 -1.25
C ASP A 199 -30.17 -25.21 -2.49
N PHE A 200 -29.05 -25.59 -3.12
CA PHE A 200 -28.58 -24.91 -4.31
C PHE A 200 -29.35 -25.35 -5.56
N PRO A 201 -29.75 -24.44 -6.44
CA PRO A 201 -30.38 -24.80 -7.71
C PRO A 201 -29.38 -25.67 -8.53
N PHE A 202 -29.93 -26.65 -9.25
CA PHE A 202 -29.19 -27.58 -10.11
C PHE A 202 -28.33 -28.65 -9.41
N THR A 203 -28.50 -28.89 -8.12
CA THR A 203 -27.82 -30.02 -7.43
C THR A 203 -28.58 -31.32 -7.68
N ARG A 204 -27.98 -32.27 -8.41
CA ARG A 204 -28.63 -33.55 -8.73
C ARG A 204 -28.19 -34.73 -7.87
N ASP A 205 -26.90 -34.91 -7.71
CA ASP A 205 -26.33 -36.15 -7.20
C ASP A 205 -25.41 -35.99 -5.98
N VAL A 206 -25.47 -34.83 -5.29
CA VAL A 206 -24.58 -34.49 -4.17
C VAL A 206 -24.55 -35.54 -3.08
N THR A 207 -25.73 -36.08 -2.68
CA THR A 207 -25.82 -37.13 -1.66
C THR A 207 -25.29 -38.48 -2.15
N LYS A 208 -25.56 -38.82 -3.43
CA LYS A 208 -25.03 -40.04 -4.03
C LYS A 208 -23.51 -40.02 -4.16
N ASN A 209 -22.95 -38.90 -4.58
CA ASN A 209 -21.51 -38.68 -4.66
C ASN A 209 -20.85 -38.80 -3.27
N ALA A 210 -21.44 -38.15 -2.25
CA ALA A 210 -20.96 -38.24 -0.87
C ALA A 210 -20.98 -39.68 -0.36
N TYR A 211 -22.10 -40.39 -0.55
CA TYR A 211 -22.20 -41.82 -0.17
C TYR A 211 -21.16 -42.69 -0.86
N ALA A 212 -21.01 -42.53 -2.20
CA ALA A 212 -20.02 -43.29 -2.94
C ALA A 212 -18.58 -42.95 -2.53
N SER A 213 -18.30 -41.72 -2.16
CA SER A 213 -17.00 -41.27 -1.66
C SER A 213 -16.68 -41.86 -0.29
N LEU A 214 -17.63 -41.80 0.64
CA LEU A 214 -17.47 -42.41 1.96
C LEU A 214 -17.30 -43.95 1.89
N ARG A 215 -18.10 -44.61 1.03
CA ARG A 215 -17.90 -46.06 0.78
C ARG A 215 -16.52 -46.36 0.20
N ALA A 216 -16.01 -45.56 -0.71
CA ALA A 216 -14.68 -45.75 -1.26
C ALA A 216 -13.60 -45.58 -0.18
N ILE A 217 -13.75 -44.59 0.71
CA ILE A 217 -12.85 -44.40 1.84
C ILE A 217 -12.90 -45.60 2.81
N ASP A 218 -14.09 -46.03 3.21
CA ASP A 218 -14.25 -47.20 4.08
C ASP A 218 -13.56 -48.43 3.48
N HIS A 219 -13.71 -48.60 2.15
CA HIS A 219 -13.06 -49.70 1.44
C HIS A 219 -11.52 -49.58 1.46
N MET A 220 -10.99 -48.41 1.25
CA MET A 220 -9.54 -48.17 1.23
C MET A 220 -8.91 -48.25 2.63
N GLN A 221 -9.62 -47.86 3.68
CA GLN A 221 -9.15 -47.91 5.07
C GLN A 221 -9.39 -49.25 5.75
N GLY A 222 -10.37 -50.03 5.29
CA GLY A 222 -10.78 -51.29 5.88
C GLY A 222 -9.86 -52.47 5.60
N LYS A 223 -8.67 -52.27 5.09
CA LYS A 223 -7.74 -53.33 4.62
C LYS A 223 -7.35 -54.42 5.65
N ASP A 224 -7.57 -54.18 6.94
CA ASP A 224 -7.09 -55.11 7.98
C ASP A 224 -8.13 -56.11 8.51
N ASN A 225 -9.35 -56.17 7.96
CA ASN A 225 -10.40 -57.02 8.53
C ASN A 225 -10.97 -58.04 7.57
N THR A 226 -10.33 -59.16 7.61
CA THR A 226 -10.62 -60.39 6.89
C THR A 226 -11.87 -61.14 7.35
N LYS A 227 -12.60 -60.69 8.36
CA LYS A 227 -13.67 -61.48 9.00
C LYS A 227 -15.09 -60.98 8.77
N ASP A 228 -15.31 -59.85 8.13
CA ASP A 228 -16.68 -59.39 7.87
C ASP A 228 -17.19 -59.90 6.50
N LYS A 229 -17.82 -61.07 6.56
CA LYS A 229 -18.39 -61.73 5.37
C LYS A 229 -19.48 -60.93 4.66
N ASN A 230 -20.01 -59.87 5.26
CA ASN A 230 -21.03 -59.00 4.66
C ASN A 230 -20.45 -57.93 3.73
N TRP A 231 -19.14 -57.71 3.72
CA TRP A 231 -18.41 -56.85 2.81
C TRP A 231 -17.66 -57.65 1.74
N SER A 232 -18.29 -58.70 1.23
CA SER A 232 -17.75 -59.89 0.55
C SER A 232 -17.02 -59.65 -0.78
N ASN A 233 -16.84 -58.47 -1.26
CA ASN A 233 -16.19 -58.22 -2.55
C ASN A 233 -14.78 -57.67 -2.46
N TYR A 234 -14.24 -57.41 -1.24
CA TYR A 234 -12.87 -57.00 -1.07
C TYR A 234 -11.96 -58.21 -0.74
N ASP A 235 -11.21 -58.62 -1.74
CA ASP A 235 -10.19 -59.67 -1.57
C ASP A 235 -8.92 -59.03 -1.03
N VAL A 236 -8.61 -59.26 0.25
CA VAL A 236 -7.38 -58.74 0.91
C VAL A 236 -6.10 -59.19 0.21
N ASN A 237 -6.19 -60.29 -0.55
CA ASN A 237 -5.07 -60.82 -1.31
C ASN A 237 -4.91 -60.11 -2.68
N LYS A 238 -5.84 -59.23 -3.03
CA LYS A 238 -5.76 -58.41 -4.24
C LYS A 238 -5.63 -56.95 -3.85
N PRO A 239 -4.41 -56.44 -3.72
CA PRO A 239 -4.18 -55.06 -3.40
C PRO A 239 -4.84 -54.17 -4.49
N TYR A 240 -5.42 -53.03 -4.06
CA TYR A 240 -6.00 -52.09 -5.01
C TYR A 240 -4.88 -51.46 -5.81
N LYS A 241 -4.80 -51.83 -7.09
CA LYS A 241 -3.81 -51.33 -8.04
C LYS A 241 -4.46 -50.40 -9.00
N ILE A 242 -3.84 -49.26 -9.22
CA ILE A 242 -4.26 -48.26 -10.22
C ILE A 242 -3.08 -47.94 -11.14
N SER A 243 -3.35 -47.83 -12.42
CA SER A 243 -2.37 -47.37 -13.40
C SER A 243 -2.85 -46.10 -14.07
N TYR A 244 -1.98 -45.09 -14.16
CA TYR A 244 -2.27 -43.85 -14.86
C TYR A 244 -1.65 -43.84 -16.25
N ASP A 245 -0.68 -44.71 -16.54
CA ASP A 245 0.07 -44.80 -17.81
C ASP A 245 -0.13 -46.10 -18.55
N GLY A 246 -0.80 -47.05 -17.93
CA GLY A 246 -1.00 -48.39 -18.48
C GLY A 246 0.21 -49.35 -18.32
N GLN A 247 1.33 -48.89 -17.80
CA GLN A 247 2.55 -49.67 -17.62
C GLN A 247 2.88 -49.89 -16.15
N ASN A 248 2.86 -48.81 -15.36
CA ASN A 248 3.16 -48.85 -13.95
C ASN A 248 1.88 -48.86 -13.14
N SER A 249 1.79 -49.75 -12.16
CA SER A 249 0.68 -49.75 -11.22
C SER A 249 1.10 -49.24 -9.85
N ILE A 250 0.31 -48.34 -9.30
CA ILE A 250 0.46 -47.83 -7.95
C ILE A 250 -0.36 -48.71 -7.01
N ASP A 251 0.27 -49.20 -5.95
CA ASP A 251 -0.35 -49.93 -4.87
C ASP A 251 0.06 -49.31 -3.55
N ILE A 252 -0.92 -48.93 -2.73
CA ILE A 252 -0.66 -48.33 -1.42
C ILE A 252 -0.39 -49.40 -0.33
N GLY A 253 -0.41 -50.67 -0.69
CA GLY A 253 -0.10 -51.76 0.24
C GLY A 253 -0.97 -51.76 1.49
N SER A 254 -0.34 -51.83 2.66
CA SER A 254 -0.96 -51.77 3.99
C SER A 254 -0.96 -50.34 4.58
N SER A 255 -0.58 -49.34 3.82
CA SER A 255 -0.48 -47.97 4.33
C SER A 255 -1.84 -47.38 4.71
N GLU A 256 -1.84 -46.55 5.73
CA GLU A 256 -3.01 -45.83 6.19
C GLU A 256 -3.43 -44.79 5.12
N PHE A 257 -4.66 -44.91 4.60
CA PHE A 257 -5.14 -44.03 3.53
C PHE A 257 -5.29 -42.57 4.01
N PHE A 258 -6.08 -42.37 5.06
CA PHE A 258 -6.15 -41.12 5.80
C PHE A 258 -5.78 -41.33 7.26
N LYS A 259 -5.05 -40.40 7.85
CA LYS A 259 -4.81 -40.39 9.30
C LYS A 259 -6.08 -40.12 10.07
N TYR A 260 -6.77 -39.00 9.69
CA TYR A 260 -8.09 -38.60 10.18
C TYR A 260 -8.89 -37.96 9.06
N ILE A 261 -10.22 -38.06 9.19
CA ILE A 261 -11.17 -37.45 8.25
C ILE A 261 -12.16 -36.65 9.09
N TYR A 262 -12.18 -35.35 8.83
CA TYR A 262 -13.12 -34.44 9.46
C TYR A 262 -14.31 -34.20 8.56
N LEU A 263 -15.50 -34.53 9.09
CA LEU A 263 -16.77 -34.34 8.40
C LEU A 263 -17.47 -33.10 8.96
N PHE A 264 -17.81 -32.19 8.07
CA PHE A 264 -18.53 -30.96 8.41
C PHE A 264 -19.90 -30.98 7.78
N ASP A 265 -20.93 -31.10 8.60
CA ASP A 265 -22.32 -31.11 8.18
C ASP A 265 -23.06 -29.86 8.68
N LYS A 266 -24.27 -29.65 8.13
CA LYS A 266 -25.15 -28.52 8.43
C LYS A 266 -25.68 -28.57 9.87
N THR A 267 -25.88 -29.76 10.40
CA THR A 267 -26.43 -30.00 11.73
C THR A 267 -25.31 -30.22 12.74
N MET A 268 -25.29 -29.42 13.80
CA MET A 268 -24.34 -29.53 14.91
C MET A 268 -24.85 -30.55 15.96
N MET A 269 -23.96 -30.97 16.88
CA MET A 269 -24.31 -31.95 17.96
C MET A 269 -25.46 -31.47 18.83
N ASN A 270 -25.62 -30.17 19.06
CA ASN A 270 -26.72 -29.57 19.82
C ASN A 270 -28.00 -29.38 19.00
N ASN A 271 -28.11 -29.99 17.82
CA ASN A 271 -29.19 -29.85 16.84
C ASN A 271 -29.36 -28.42 16.27
N SER A 272 -28.44 -27.49 16.52
CA SER A 272 -28.46 -26.21 15.83
C SER A 272 -28.04 -26.40 14.36
N ILE A 273 -28.57 -25.53 13.49
CA ILE A 273 -28.35 -25.63 12.04
C ILE A 273 -27.50 -24.44 11.60
N ILE A 274 -26.39 -24.74 10.92
CA ILE A 274 -25.55 -23.73 10.28
C ILE A 274 -26.22 -23.32 8.96
N GLN A 275 -26.71 -22.10 8.87
CA GLN A 275 -27.51 -21.64 7.73
C GLN A 275 -26.67 -21.40 6.48
N ASN A 276 -25.43 -20.95 6.61
CA ASN A 276 -24.58 -20.54 5.50
C ASN A 276 -23.35 -21.43 5.38
N ILE A 277 -23.11 -21.95 4.18
CA ILE A 277 -21.91 -22.74 3.84
C ILE A 277 -20.61 -21.93 4.05
N ASP A 278 -20.64 -20.62 3.87
CA ASP A 278 -19.46 -19.80 4.03
C ASP A 278 -19.01 -19.70 5.49
N HIS A 279 -19.94 -19.81 6.45
CA HIS A 279 -19.61 -19.93 7.87
C HIS A 279 -18.85 -21.22 8.17
N VAL A 280 -19.20 -22.32 7.51
CA VAL A 280 -18.48 -23.60 7.66
C VAL A 280 -17.11 -23.53 7.01
N LYS A 281 -17.01 -22.95 5.83
CA LYS A 281 -15.73 -22.77 5.14
C LYS A 281 -14.77 -21.92 6.00
N ASP A 282 -15.25 -20.82 6.58
CA ASP A 282 -14.48 -19.97 7.49
C ASP A 282 -14.03 -20.75 8.74
N ARG A 283 -14.91 -21.53 9.36
CA ARG A 283 -14.54 -22.37 10.53
C ARG A 283 -13.49 -23.42 10.17
N ILE A 284 -13.63 -24.08 9.03
CA ILE A 284 -12.61 -25.04 8.56
C ILE A 284 -11.28 -24.31 8.33
N ALA A 285 -11.32 -23.16 7.68
CA ALA A 285 -10.10 -22.36 7.42
C ALA A 285 -9.41 -21.93 8.71
N ARG A 286 -10.16 -21.47 9.71
CA ARG A 286 -9.62 -21.11 11.04
C ARG A 286 -9.03 -22.31 11.76
N THR A 287 -9.68 -23.46 11.66
CA THR A 287 -9.15 -24.71 12.25
C THR A 287 -7.85 -25.13 11.56
N LEU A 288 -7.82 -25.11 10.23
CA LEU A 288 -6.60 -25.38 9.46
C LEU A 288 -5.48 -24.38 9.80
N PHE A 289 -5.81 -23.13 10.00
CA PHE A 289 -4.86 -22.12 10.45
C PHE A 289 -4.26 -22.45 11.84
N LEU A 290 -5.02 -23.05 12.76
CA LEU A 290 -4.48 -23.48 14.05
C LEU A 290 -3.39 -24.53 13.90
N HIS A 291 -3.48 -25.41 12.88
CA HIS A 291 -2.42 -26.39 12.59
C HIS A 291 -1.10 -25.73 12.14
N VAL A 292 -1.15 -24.52 11.65
CA VAL A 292 0.03 -23.75 11.25
C VAL A 292 0.77 -23.15 12.45
N THR A 293 0.03 -22.81 13.50
CA THR A 293 0.55 -22.13 14.70
C THR A 293 1.19 -23.13 15.68
N ASP A 294 1.76 -22.60 16.77
CA ASP A 294 2.28 -23.39 17.91
C ASP A 294 1.24 -24.36 18.50
N ALA A 295 -0.06 -24.06 18.33
CA ALA A 295 -1.14 -24.96 18.72
C ALA A 295 -1.19 -26.25 17.88
N GLY A 296 -0.58 -26.26 16.69
CA GLY A 296 -0.53 -27.41 15.81
C GLY A 296 0.10 -28.64 16.47
N ASP A 297 1.18 -28.50 17.23
CA ASP A 297 1.83 -29.58 17.95
C ASP A 297 0.95 -30.11 19.09
N GLN A 298 0.19 -29.23 19.75
CA GLN A 298 -0.76 -29.63 20.79
C GLN A 298 -1.95 -30.43 20.19
N LEU A 299 -2.47 -29.94 19.04
CA LEU A 299 -3.52 -30.66 18.30
C LEU A 299 -3.04 -32.02 17.85
N LYS A 300 -1.79 -32.15 17.36
CA LYS A 300 -1.17 -33.40 16.96
C LYS A 300 -1.08 -34.38 18.16
N SER A 301 -0.72 -33.88 19.34
CA SER A 301 -0.69 -34.68 20.57
C SER A 301 -2.09 -35.14 20.98
N LEU A 302 -3.09 -34.26 20.91
CA LEU A 302 -4.49 -34.64 21.17
C LEU A 302 -5.00 -35.73 20.22
N TYR A 303 -4.64 -35.67 18.94
CA TYR A 303 -5.00 -36.69 17.96
C TYR A 303 -4.36 -38.04 18.28
N ASN A 304 -3.11 -38.06 18.69
CA ASN A 304 -2.43 -39.27 19.09
C ASN A 304 -3.03 -39.86 20.36
N ASN A 305 -3.39 -39.05 21.34
CA ASN A 305 -4.02 -39.48 22.58
C ASN A 305 -5.45 -40.02 22.35
N ASN A 306 -6.23 -39.40 21.46
CA ASN A 306 -7.57 -39.85 21.12
C ASN A 306 -7.57 -41.09 20.22
N LYS A 307 -6.43 -41.48 19.68
CA LYS A 307 -6.29 -42.69 18.87
C LYS A 307 -6.76 -43.94 19.61
N ASP A 308 -6.46 -44.06 20.89
CA ASP A 308 -6.84 -45.21 21.72
C ASP A 308 -8.35 -45.28 21.98
N TYR A 309 -9.04 -44.11 21.98
CA TYR A 309 -10.51 -44.07 22.05
C TYR A 309 -11.19 -44.45 20.74
N LEU A 310 -10.55 -44.10 19.61
CA LEU A 310 -11.04 -44.46 18.27
C LEU A 310 -10.76 -45.92 17.90
N TYR A 311 -9.79 -46.53 18.56
CA TYR A 311 -9.40 -47.92 18.39
C TYR A 311 -9.51 -48.71 19.72
N PRO A 312 -10.72 -48.98 20.22
CA PRO A 312 -10.85 -49.79 21.44
C PRO A 312 -10.23 -51.16 21.23
N SER A 313 -9.53 -51.60 22.24
CA SER A 313 -8.71 -52.83 22.25
C SER A 313 -9.52 -54.16 22.20
N SER A 314 -10.84 -54.09 22.08
CA SER A 314 -11.69 -55.29 22.00
C SER A 314 -11.77 -55.84 20.57
N GLU A 315 -11.79 -57.14 20.41
CA GLU A 315 -11.93 -57.81 19.10
C GLU A 315 -13.13 -57.31 18.27
N LEU A 316 -14.21 -56.89 18.91
CA LEU A 316 -15.39 -56.30 18.25
C LEU A 316 -15.07 -54.95 17.59
N ALA A 317 -14.07 -54.28 18.06
CA ALA A 317 -13.69 -52.93 17.60
C ALA A 317 -12.69 -52.94 16.45
N ALA A 318 -12.01 -54.08 16.23
CA ALA A 318 -11.15 -54.29 15.07
C ALA A 318 -11.90 -54.11 13.73
N TYR A 319 -13.23 -54.25 13.75
CA TYR A 319 -14.10 -54.02 12.59
C TYR A 319 -14.36 -52.55 12.22
N LYS A 320 -13.95 -51.58 13.05
CA LYS A 320 -14.39 -50.20 12.94
C LYS A 320 -13.24 -49.22 13.00
N ARG A 321 -12.16 -49.50 12.28
CA ARG A 321 -11.11 -48.44 12.06
C ARG A 321 -11.65 -47.34 11.13
N ARG A 322 -12.63 -46.61 11.64
CA ARG A 322 -13.18 -45.44 10.96
C ARG A 322 -12.57 -44.22 11.60
N ASN A 323 -11.59 -43.64 10.93
CA ASN A 323 -10.92 -42.41 11.39
C ASN A 323 -11.76 -41.15 11.10
N TYR A 324 -13.10 -41.29 11.23
CA TYR A 324 -14.00 -40.15 11.06
C TYR A 324 -14.14 -39.41 12.39
N SER A 325 -14.03 -38.11 12.29
CA SER A 325 -14.22 -37.18 13.39
C SER A 325 -15.02 -35.98 12.95
N SER A 326 -15.49 -35.19 13.89
CA SER A 326 -15.98 -33.85 13.68
C SER A 326 -15.26 -32.92 14.62
N MET A 327 -15.03 -31.68 14.20
CA MET A 327 -14.43 -30.69 15.08
C MET A 327 -15.49 -29.68 15.53
N GLY A 328 -15.51 -29.41 16.84
CA GLY A 328 -16.11 -28.21 17.39
C GLY A 328 -15.03 -27.12 17.50
N LEU A 329 -15.28 -25.94 16.97
CA LEU A 329 -14.47 -24.75 17.21
C LEU A 329 -15.21 -23.87 18.19
N ALA A 330 -14.69 -23.70 19.40
CA ALA A 330 -15.08 -22.64 20.29
C ALA A 330 -14.09 -21.49 20.11
N GLU A 331 -14.53 -20.38 19.62
CA GLU A 331 -13.69 -19.23 19.35
C GLU A 331 -14.21 -18.00 20.11
N ILE A 332 -13.34 -17.37 20.86
CA ILE A 332 -13.58 -16.02 21.37
C ILE A 332 -13.01 -15.07 20.33
N ILE A 333 -13.88 -14.56 19.48
CA ILE A 333 -13.51 -13.55 18.48
C ILE A 333 -13.48 -12.20 19.17
N LEU A 334 -12.29 -11.76 19.56
CA LEU A 334 -12.06 -10.33 19.65
C LEU A 334 -12.08 -9.81 18.21
N ASP A 335 -13.08 -9.01 17.85
CA ASP A 335 -13.14 -8.39 16.53
C ASP A 335 -11.91 -7.47 16.36
N ARG A 336 -10.84 -8.10 15.90
CA ARG A 336 -9.53 -7.50 15.80
C ARG A 336 -9.50 -6.41 14.75
N ASP A 337 -10.32 -6.56 13.71
CA ASP A 337 -10.41 -5.60 12.62
C ASP A 337 -11.20 -4.38 13.07
N TYR A 338 -12.24 -4.58 13.85
CA TYR A 338 -12.97 -3.51 14.53
C TYR A 338 -12.05 -2.72 15.47
N LEU A 339 -11.29 -3.41 16.34
CA LEU A 339 -10.33 -2.76 17.25
C LEU A 339 -9.21 -2.05 16.51
N LYS A 340 -8.67 -2.66 15.44
CA LYS A 340 -7.67 -2.01 14.57
C LYS A 340 -8.23 -0.77 13.90
N ASN A 341 -9.45 -0.85 13.36
CA ASN A 341 -10.09 0.28 12.69
C ASN A 341 -10.36 1.43 13.66
N ILE A 342 -10.86 1.14 14.86
CA ILE A 342 -11.02 2.17 15.91
C ILE A 342 -9.66 2.81 16.25
N ARG A 343 -8.61 2.01 16.47
CA ARG A 343 -7.29 2.53 16.79
C ARG A 343 -6.72 3.38 15.65
N ARG A 344 -6.88 2.93 14.41
CA ARG A 344 -6.46 3.70 13.22
C ARG A 344 -7.20 5.02 13.12
N LEU A 345 -8.53 5.01 13.27
CA LEU A 345 -9.34 6.22 13.22
C LEU A 345 -9.00 7.18 14.38
N LYS A 346 -8.79 6.67 15.59
CA LYS A 346 -8.34 7.49 16.74
C LYS A 346 -6.96 8.11 16.49
N ALA A 347 -6.02 7.35 15.90
CA ALA A 347 -4.70 7.86 15.56
C ALA A 347 -4.77 8.95 14.47
N VAL A 348 -5.58 8.74 13.44
CA VAL A 348 -5.80 9.75 12.38
C VAL A 348 -6.48 10.99 12.95
N ASN A 349 -7.52 10.85 13.78
CA ASN A 349 -8.15 11.98 14.44
C ASN A 349 -7.17 12.76 15.31
N PHE A 350 -6.34 12.06 16.08
CA PHE A 350 -5.30 12.71 16.90
C PHE A 350 -4.29 13.50 16.03
N MET A 351 -3.90 12.96 14.87
CA MET A 351 -3.03 13.68 13.92
C MET A 351 -3.74 14.92 13.36
N ILE A 352 -4.99 14.80 12.94
CA ILE A 352 -5.81 15.90 12.42
C ILE A 352 -6.01 16.98 13.49
N ASP A 353 -6.34 16.59 14.71
CA ASP A 353 -6.51 17.50 15.82
C ASP A 353 -5.21 18.24 16.16
N ASN A 354 -4.07 17.52 16.13
CA ASN A 354 -2.76 18.13 16.31
C ASN A 354 -2.42 19.14 15.21
N MET A 355 -2.80 18.89 13.97
CA MET A 355 -2.56 19.85 12.87
C MET A 355 -3.41 21.12 13.00
N ASN A 356 -4.59 21.03 13.63
CA ASN A 356 -5.56 22.10 13.81
C ASN A 356 -5.51 22.77 15.20
N GLN A 357 -4.62 22.33 16.10
CA GLN A 357 -4.52 22.96 17.42
C GLN A 357 -4.23 24.45 17.29
N SER A 358 -5.11 25.29 17.82
CA SER A 358 -4.85 26.71 17.94
C SER A 358 -3.87 26.93 19.10
N LYS A 359 -2.60 27.04 18.81
CA LYS A 359 -1.64 27.66 19.74
C LYS A 359 -1.63 29.14 19.49
N SER A 360 -1.65 29.95 20.54
CA SER A 360 -1.31 31.37 20.46
C SER A 360 0.20 31.47 20.14
N VAL A 361 0.53 31.47 18.86
CA VAL A 361 1.91 31.64 18.43
C VAL A 361 2.14 33.14 18.25
N HIS A 362 3.29 33.61 18.71
CA HIS A 362 3.79 34.96 18.42
C HIS A 362 4.23 35.06 16.95
N SER A 363 3.27 34.90 16.03
CA SER A 363 3.50 34.88 14.59
C SER A 363 4.17 36.17 14.08
N SER A 364 3.88 37.31 14.74
CA SER A 364 4.54 38.58 14.42
C SER A 364 6.02 38.62 14.79
N ALA A 365 6.39 38.06 15.94
CA ALA A 365 7.80 37.97 16.36
C ALA A 365 8.58 37.00 15.48
N GLU A 366 8.01 35.87 15.13
CA GLU A 366 8.65 34.90 14.23
C GLU A 366 8.78 35.40 12.80
N CYS A 367 7.80 36.17 12.32
CA CYS A 367 7.87 36.83 11.03
C CYS A 367 8.98 37.88 11.00
N ALA A 368 9.05 38.75 12.04
CA ALA A 368 10.12 39.73 12.18
C ALA A 368 11.51 39.06 12.22
N LEU A 369 11.66 37.99 13.01
CA LEU A 369 12.90 37.21 13.05
C LEU A 369 13.26 36.63 11.69
N PHE A 370 12.31 36.07 10.95
CA PHE A 370 12.56 35.52 9.60
C PHE A 370 13.06 36.59 8.63
N ILE A 371 12.44 37.80 8.66
CA ILE A 371 12.86 38.94 7.83
C ILE A 371 14.25 39.39 8.26
N ASP A 372 14.48 39.51 9.55
CA ASP A 372 15.72 39.99 10.14
C ASP A 372 16.91 39.08 9.89
N GLU A 373 16.76 37.77 10.21
CA GLU A 373 17.84 36.79 10.06
C GLU A 373 18.26 36.54 8.62
N ASN A 374 17.37 36.81 7.67
CA ASN A 374 17.64 36.62 6.26
C ASN A 374 17.91 37.93 5.50
N ASN A 375 18.07 39.04 6.23
CA ASN A 375 18.34 40.38 5.65
C ASN A 375 17.31 40.85 4.60
N PHE A 376 16.04 40.48 4.80
CA PHE A 376 14.94 40.96 3.97
C PHE A 376 14.30 42.24 4.53
N ARG A 377 15.07 43.05 5.24
CA ARG A 377 14.65 44.33 5.82
C ARG A 377 14.65 45.43 4.76
N GLU A 378 13.98 46.49 5.12
CA GLU A 378 14.04 47.80 4.50
C GLU A 378 15.00 48.68 5.31
N ASP A 379 15.89 49.33 4.56
CA ASP A 379 16.69 50.49 4.94
C ASP A 379 17.17 50.63 6.41
N ARG A 380 18.09 49.80 6.85
CA ARG A 380 18.82 49.95 8.14
C ARG A 380 20.29 49.56 8.11
N GLY A 381 20.99 49.74 6.99
CA GLY A 381 22.42 49.47 6.94
C GLY A 381 22.87 48.66 5.73
N GLN A 382 24.14 48.28 5.67
CA GLN A 382 24.82 47.73 4.48
C GLN A 382 24.30 46.41 3.93
N ASP A 383 23.23 45.84 4.46
CA ASP A 383 22.72 44.51 4.09
C ASP A 383 21.20 44.45 3.87
N ASP A 384 20.56 45.61 3.59
CA ASP A 384 19.14 45.60 3.26
C ASP A 384 18.84 45.07 1.85
N ILE A 385 17.56 44.85 1.49
CA ILE A 385 17.13 44.36 0.17
C ILE A 385 17.65 45.25 -0.95
N ILE A 386 17.67 46.56 -0.75
CA ILE A 386 18.04 47.54 -1.77
C ILE A 386 19.54 47.48 -2.03
N ASP A 387 20.35 47.38 -0.98
CA ASP A 387 21.80 47.22 -1.09
C ASP A 387 22.21 45.86 -1.64
N GLN A 388 21.46 44.80 -1.32
CA GLN A 388 21.67 43.48 -1.94
C GLN A 388 21.40 43.55 -3.46
N LEU A 389 20.44 44.31 -3.92
CA LEU A 389 20.19 44.51 -5.34
C LEU A 389 21.34 45.28 -6.02
N TYR A 390 21.73 46.42 -5.44
CA TYR A 390 22.82 47.24 -5.92
C TYR A 390 23.35 48.15 -4.80
N PRO A 391 24.54 47.89 -4.22
CA PRO A 391 25.12 48.74 -3.18
C PRO A 391 25.53 50.12 -3.73
N MET A 392 24.99 51.23 -3.17
CA MET A 392 25.30 52.59 -3.61
C MET A 392 26.79 52.99 -3.49
N ASN A 393 27.51 52.38 -2.54
CA ASN A 393 28.95 52.62 -2.39
C ASN A 393 29.78 52.10 -3.59
N THR A 394 29.18 51.31 -4.48
CA THR A 394 29.80 50.81 -5.72
C THR A 394 29.61 51.77 -6.91
N LEU A 395 28.71 52.76 -6.79
CA LEU A 395 28.47 53.73 -7.85
C LEU A 395 29.71 54.57 -8.06
N ARG A 396 30.24 54.59 -9.28
CA ARG A 396 31.36 55.40 -9.69
C ARG A 396 30.92 56.36 -10.81
N VAL A 397 31.00 57.64 -10.53
CA VAL A 397 30.67 58.69 -11.48
C VAL A 397 31.92 59.48 -11.74
N SER A 398 32.48 59.43 -12.97
CA SER A 398 33.67 60.14 -13.35
C SER A 398 33.33 61.54 -13.83
N SER A 399 33.85 62.56 -13.14
CA SER A 399 33.70 63.93 -13.60
C SER A 399 34.44 64.20 -14.92
N GLU A 400 35.62 63.63 -15.06
CA GLU A 400 36.48 63.83 -16.21
C GLU A 400 35.83 63.36 -17.51
N SER A 401 35.12 62.25 -17.48
CA SER A 401 34.41 61.70 -18.64
C SER A 401 33.19 62.51 -19.09
N MET A 402 32.73 63.44 -18.26
CA MET A 402 31.58 64.31 -18.55
C MET A 402 32.04 65.70 -19.08
N LEU A 403 33.23 66.13 -18.71
CA LEU A 403 33.72 67.44 -19.13
C LEU A 403 34.07 67.45 -20.63
N PRO A 404 33.89 68.59 -21.32
CA PRO A 404 34.35 68.78 -22.71
C PRO A 404 35.89 68.77 -22.78
N ASN A 405 36.44 68.37 -23.94
CA ASN A 405 37.88 68.30 -24.16
C ASN A 405 38.50 69.69 -24.13
N GLU A 406 37.77 70.73 -24.66
CA GLU A 406 38.21 72.11 -24.68
C GLU A 406 37.11 73.02 -24.14
N PHE A 407 37.48 74.05 -23.36
CA PHE A 407 36.56 75.05 -22.76
C PHE A 407 36.47 76.32 -23.65
N GLN A 408 35.81 76.12 -24.76
CA GLN A 408 35.64 77.21 -25.76
C GLN A 408 34.16 77.37 -26.18
N LYS A 409 33.89 78.20 -27.18
CA LYS A 409 32.52 78.41 -27.64
C LYS A 409 31.89 77.05 -28.10
N ASP A 410 30.62 76.88 -27.80
CA ASP A 410 29.80 75.72 -28.12
C ASP A 410 30.20 74.39 -27.36
N CYS A 411 31.10 74.47 -26.36
CA CYS A 411 31.51 73.30 -25.54
C CYS A 411 30.35 72.72 -24.71
N HIS A 412 29.30 73.51 -24.46
CA HIS A 412 28.10 73.03 -23.77
C HIS A 412 27.44 71.83 -24.50
N ILE A 413 27.54 71.78 -25.85
CA ILE A 413 26.96 70.63 -26.62
C ILE A 413 27.68 69.33 -26.27
N GLU A 414 29.02 69.33 -26.33
CA GLU A 414 29.84 68.17 -25.96
C GLU A 414 29.63 67.80 -24.50
N LEU A 415 29.54 68.76 -23.58
CA LEU A 415 29.24 68.57 -22.19
C LEU A 415 27.92 67.82 -22.00
N LEU A 416 26.85 68.20 -22.67
CA LEU A 416 25.52 67.60 -22.59
C LEU A 416 25.54 66.19 -23.14
N GLU A 417 26.17 65.93 -24.29
CA GLU A 417 26.31 64.62 -24.90
C GLU A 417 27.08 63.67 -23.99
N ASN A 418 28.23 64.10 -23.45
CA ASN A 418 29.02 63.35 -22.54
C ASN A 418 28.26 62.99 -21.26
N CYS A 419 27.53 63.92 -20.67
CA CYS A 419 26.69 63.72 -19.50
C CYS A 419 25.57 62.72 -19.78
N GLN A 420 24.88 62.80 -20.89
CA GLN A 420 23.82 61.87 -21.30
C GLN A 420 24.37 60.48 -21.55
N LEU A 421 25.51 60.39 -22.22
CA LEU A 421 26.18 59.07 -22.44
C LEU A 421 26.59 58.42 -21.14
N GLN A 422 27.16 59.19 -20.22
CA GLN A 422 27.55 58.70 -18.90
C GLN A 422 26.33 58.18 -18.10
N LEU A 423 25.23 58.93 -18.07
CA LEU A 423 23.99 58.53 -17.43
C LEU A 423 23.49 57.22 -18.01
N LYS A 424 23.40 57.11 -19.33
CA LYS A 424 22.95 55.90 -20.03
C LYS A 424 23.82 54.68 -19.72
N ASN A 425 25.15 54.87 -19.71
CA ASN A 425 26.08 53.79 -19.37
C ASN A 425 25.92 53.31 -17.92
N ILE A 426 25.78 54.24 -16.98
CA ILE A 426 25.55 53.95 -15.58
C ILE A 426 24.22 53.23 -15.41
N GLN A 427 23.13 53.73 -15.97
CA GLN A 427 21.83 53.09 -15.90
C GLN A 427 21.86 51.64 -16.44
N THR A 428 22.54 51.42 -17.57
CA THR A 428 22.70 50.09 -18.16
C THR A 428 23.47 49.16 -17.25
N ASN A 429 24.58 49.61 -16.70
CA ASN A 429 25.42 48.82 -15.79
C ASN A 429 24.67 48.48 -14.49
N VAL A 430 23.96 49.43 -13.90
CA VAL A 430 23.15 49.25 -12.70
C VAL A 430 22.04 48.22 -12.96
N LEU A 431 21.31 48.36 -14.07
CA LEU A 431 20.23 47.43 -14.42
C LEU A 431 20.73 46.01 -14.66
N ASN A 432 21.89 45.85 -15.32
CA ASN A 432 22.48 44.51 -15.52
C ASN A 432 22.87 43.86 -14.20
N LYS A 433 23.52 44.65 -13.32
CA LYS A 433 23.93 44.13 -12.01
C LYS A 433 22.74 43.78 -11.12
N ILE A 434 21.71 44.62 -11.09
CA ILE A 434 20.46 44.34 -10.37
C ILE A 434 19.80 43.09 -10.91
N LYS A 435 19.78 42.86 -12.22
CA LYS A 435 19.19 41.65 -12.82
C LYS A 435 19.89 40.37 -12.33
N GLU A 436 21.23 40.36 -12.32
CA GLU A 436 22.02 39.26 -11.80
C GLU A 436 21.70 38.97 -10.31
N ASN A 437 21.67 39.99 -9.47
CA ASN A 437 21.42 39.87 -8.06
C ASN A 437 19.96 39.51 -7.74
N LEU A 438 19.00 40.01 -8.53
CA LEU A 438 17.56 39.77 -8.34
C LEU A 438 17.22 38.26 -8.37
N ASP A 439 17.75 37.53 -9.36
CA ASP A 439 17.47 36.09 -9.49
C ASP A 439 18.10 35.30 -8.32
N LEU A 440 19.28 35.71 -7.85
CA LEU A 440 19.93 35.13 -6.68
C LEU A 440 19.10 35.34 -5.42
N ILE A 441 18.70 36.58 -5.13
CA ILE A 441 17.94 36.93 -3.92
C ILE A 441 16.57 36.21 -3.91
N LYS A 442 15.89 36.12 -5.08
CA LYS A 442 14.65 35.35 -5.21
C LYS A 442 14.84 33.90 -4.88
N SER A 443 15.91 33.28 -5.35
CA SER A 443 16.21 31.88 -5.05
C SER A 443 16.50 31.64 -3.58
N VAL A 444 17.25 32.54 -2.94
CA VAL A 444 17.54 32.53 -1.51
C VAL A 444 16.25 32.65 -0.70
N PHE A 445 15.40 33.64 -1.04
CA PHE A 445 14.10 33.78 -0.38
C PHE A 445 13.25 32.50 -0.46
N ALA A 446 13.11 31.93 -1.66
CA ALA A 446 12.32 30.71 -1.86
C ALA A 446 12.87 29.53 -1.04
N SER A 447 14.18 29.38 -0.98
CA SER A 447 14.85 28.34 -0.15
C SER A 447 14.60 28.55 1.33
N LYS A 448 14.79 29.78 1.83
CA LYS A 448 14.61 30.12 3.24
C LYS A 448 13.15 29.99 3.69
N LEU A 449 12.21 30.42 2.84
CA LEU A 449 10.78 30.24 3.10
C LEU A 449 10.45 28.74 3.20
N LYS A 450 10.96 27.92 2.27
CA LYS A 450 10.77 26.47 2.30
C LYS A 450 11.33 25.82 3.57
N GLU A 451 12.53 26.21 4.00
CA GLU A 451 13.13 25.74 5.26
C GLU A 451 12.24 26.08 6.46
N LYS A 452 11.76 27.33 6.54
CA LYS A 452 10.87 27.78 7.63
C LYS A 452 9.54 27.05 7.64
N LEU A 453 8.90 26.87 6.47
CA LEU A 453 7.65 26.13 6.37
C LEU A 453 7.83 24.64 6.76
N ASN A 454 8.94 24.01 6.35
CA ASN A 454 9.26 22.65 6.76
C ASN A 454 9.45 22.53 8.28
N ALA A 455 10.02 23.53 8.93
CA ALA A 455 10.12 23.56 10.40
C ALA A 455 8.73 23.64 11.04
N ILE A 456 7.85 24.49 10.51
CA ILE A 456 6.46 24.64 11.00
C ILE A 456 5.68 23.33 10.86
N TYR A 457 5.85 22.56 9.78
CA TYR A 457 5.16 21.29 9.58
C TYR A 457 5.45 20.23 10.65
N ASN A 458 6.57 20.35 11.37
CA ASN A 458 6.91 19.44 12.46
C ASN A 458 6.28 19.84 13.80
N GLU A 459 5.54 20.94 13.86
CA GLU A 459 4.93 21.44 15.09
C GLU A 459 3.43 21.09 15.19
N PRO A 460 2.92 20.86 16.41
CA PRO A 460 1.47 20.79 16.62
C PRO A 460 0.82 22.13 16.23
N GLY A 461 -0.30 22.05 15.51
CA GLY A 461 -0.97 23.25 14.99
C GLY A 461 -0.38 23.80 13.69
N CYS A 462 0.43 22.98 13.00
CA CYS A 462 1.18 23.41 11.82
C CYS A 462 0.35 24.14 10.77
N VAL A 463 -0.88 23.71 10.49
CA VAL A 463 -1.75 24.35 9.49
C VAL A 463 -2.14 25.78 9.90
N VAL A 464 -2.46 25.96 11.18
CA VAL A 464 -2.84 27.27 11.73
C VAL A 464 -1.63 28.20 11.84
N ILE A 465 -0.50 27.66 12.33
CA ILE A 465 0.76 28.40 12.48
C ILE A 465 1.27 28.88 11.12
N GLU A 466 1.28 28.01 10.11
CA GLU A 466 1.68 28.36 8.75
C GLU A 466 0.82 29.48 8.18
N ARG A 467 -0.50 29.38 8.34
CA ARG A 467 -1.44 30.42 7.88
C ARG A 467 -1.16 31.77 8.54
N GLN A 468 -0.98 31.78 9.85
CA GLN A 468 -0.69 33.01 10.60
C GLN A 468 0.66 33.61 10.19
N PHE A 469 1.69 32.78 10.05
CA PHE A 469 3.01 33.19 9.60
C PHE A 469 2.98 33.77 8.19
N LEU A 470 2.35 33.09 7.22
CA LEU A 470 2.24 33.55 5.83
C LEU A 470 1.44 34.86 5.72
N ASN A 471 0.36 35.03 6.47
CA ASN A 471 -0.43 36.25 6.48
C ASN A 471 0.36 37.43 7.08
N CYS A 472 1.09 37.18 8.17
CA CYS A 472 1.94 38.22 8.75
C CYS A 472 3.07 38.61 7.80
N LEU A 473 3.71 37.64 7.16
CA LEU A 473 4.78 37.86 6.17
C LEU A 473 4.25 38.62 4.96
N LEU A 474 3.07 38.28 4.48
CA LEU A 474 2.40 38.99 3.40
C LEU A 474 2.19 40.47 3.73
N GLY A 475 1.65 40.74 4.92
CA GLY A 475 1.43 42.13 5.38
C GLY A 475 2.71 42.92 5.47
N SER A 476 3.79 42.34 5.97
CA SER A 476 5.11 43.00 6.06
C SER A 476 5.68 43.32 4.70
N PHE A 477 5.64 42.39 3.74
CA PHE A 477 6.16 42.66 2.39
C PHE A 477 5.26 43.57 1.56
N GLU A 478 3.96 43.57 1.78
CA GLU A 478 3.05 44.57 1.16
C GLU A 478 3.31 45.98 1.71
N GLY A 479 3.62 46.10 3.01
CA GLY A 479 4.08 47.35 3.62
C GLY A 479 5.36 47.85 2.96
N MET A 480 6.42 47.04 2.95
CA MET A 480 7.71 47.40 2.32
C MET A 480 7.55 47.77 0.84
N ARG A 481 6.70 47.08 0.08
CA ARG A 481 6.43 47.42 -1.31
C ARG A 481 5.82 48.80 -1.45
N ASN A 482 4.87 49.15 -0.60
CA ASN A 482 4.23 50.46 -0.67
C ASN A 482 5.24 51.58 -0.36
N GLU A 483 6.12 51.38 0.61
CA GLU A 483 7.20 52.31 0.94
C GLU A 483 8.16 52.48 -0.25
N MET A 484 8.54 51.40 -0.96
CA MET A 484 9.35 51.50 -2.19
C MET A 484 8.68 52.31 -3.28
N ILE A 485 7.38 52.19 -3.46
CA ILE A 485 6.61 52.98 -4.43
C ILE A 485 6.63 54.46 -4.06
N ASP A 486 6.39 54.79 -2.79
CA ASP A 486 6.36 56.18 -2.32
C ASP A 486 7.74 56.83 -2.43
N GLU A 487 8.81 56.12 -2.08
CA GLU A 487 10.18 56.62 -2.20
C GLU A 487 10.61 56.78 -3.67
N ALA A 488 10.26 55.86 -4.56
CA ALA A 488 10.52 55.99 -6.00
C ALA A 488 9.79 57.20 -6.58
N ALA A 489 8.58 57.50 -6.10
CA ALA A 489 7.86 58.72 -6.48
C ALA A 489 8.57 59.99 -5.98
N GLN A 490 9.10 59.97 -4.75
CA GLN A 490 9.88 61.08 -4.20
C GLN A 490 11.16 61.34 -5.01
N HIS A 491 11.90 60.26 -5.37
CA HIS A 491 13.06 60.39 -6.26
C HIS A 491 12.68 60.95 -7.63
N SER A 492 11.49 60.66 -8.16
CA SER A 492 11.00 61.27 -9.40
C SER A 492 10.85 62.79 -9.28
N VAL A 493 10.29 63.27 -8.16
CA VAL A 493 10.18 64.69 -7.88
C VAL A 493 11.56 65.36 -7.76
N ASN A 494 12.49 64.68 -7.08
CA ASN A 494 13.87 65.13 -6.92
C ASN A 494 14.58 65.24 -8.28
N ILE A 495 14.41 64.25 -9.16
CA ILE A 495 14.93 64.24 -10.53
C ILE A 495 14.41 65.50 -11.33
N ASP A 496 13.10 65.75 -11.29
CA ASP A 496 12.51 66.86 -11.98
C ASP A 496 13.02 68.24 -11.46
N ASN A 497 13.20 68.33 -10.14
CA ASN A 497 13.80 69.55 -9.53
C ASN A 497 15.27 69.68 -9.95
N GLN A 498 16.03 68.58 -9.95
CA GLN A 498 17.43 68.63 -10.36
C GLN A 498 17.61 69.00 -11.83
N ARG A 499 16.72 68.57 -12.71
CA ARG A 499 16.68 68.96 -14.13
C ARG A 499 16.42 70.44 -14.32
N LYS A 500 15.54 71.06 -13.50
CA LYS A 500 15.34 72.52 -13.51
C LYS A 500 16.60 73.25 -13.10
N ILE A 501 17.32 72.79 -12.09
CA ILE A 501 18.59 73.39 -11.64
C ILE A 501 19.63 73.27 -12.75
N LEU A 502 19.74 72.14 -13.40
CA LEU A 502 20.66 71.89 -14.51
C LEU A 502 20.39 72.78 -15.70
N ASN A 503 19.13 73.10 -16.04
CA ASN A 503 18.76 74.04 -17.09
C ASN A 503 19.27 75.42 -16.77
N GLY A 504 19.25 75.85 -15.48
CA GLY A 504 19.84 77.13 -15.05
C GLY A 504 21.35 77.20 -15.26
N TYR A 505 22.07 76.13 -14.85
CA TYR A 505 23.50 75.99 -15.07
C TYR A 505 23.87 76.00 -16.58
N GLN A 506 23.09 75.31 -17.39
CA GLN A 506 23.28 75.28 -18.86
C GLN A 506 23.19 76.66 -19.46
N GLN A 507 22.18 77.45 -19.06
CA GLN A 507 22.05 78.82 -19.51
C GLN A 507 23.25 79.68 -19.10
N GLY A 508 23.76 79.53 -17.86
CA GLY A 508 24.96 80.20 -17.39
C GLY A 508 26.19 79.84 -18.22
N ILE A 509 26.37 78.61 -18.64
CA ILE A 509 27.46 78.15 -19.52
C ILE A 509 27.34 78.91 -20.89
N ILE A 510 26.14 78.93 -21.48
CA ILE A 510 25.88 79.59 -22.75
C ILE A 510 26.13 81.09 -22.67
N GLU A 511 25.80 81.72 -21.54
CA GLU A 511 26.10 83.16 -21.30
C GLU A 511 27.61 83.40 -21.19
N ASP A 512 28.37 82.51 -20.47
CA ASP A 512 29.81 82.56 -20.37
C ASP A 512 30.50 82.36 -21.73
N GLU A 513 29.97 81.46 -22.57
CA GLU A 513 30.42 81.25 -23.95
C GLU A 513 30.22 82.43 -24.87
N ASN A 514 29.16 83.15 -24.68
CA ASN A 514 28.82 84.32 -25.49
C ASN A 514 29.31 85.66 -24.91
N GLY A 515 29.87 85.65 -23.70
CA GLY A 515 30.30 86.84 -22.98
C GLY A 515 31.35 87.65 -23.73
N TRP A 516 31.28 88.98 -23.58
CA TRP A 516 32.05 89.99 -24.37
C TRP A 516 33.54 90.09 -23.97
N SER A 517 33.95 89.59 -22.80
CA SER A 517 35.34 89.66 -22.29
C SER A 517 36.16 88.44 -22.62
N PRO A 518 37.19 88.49 -23.45
CA PRO A 518 38.04 87.32 -23.78
C PRO A 518 39.00 86.92 -22.64
N ILE A 519 39.30 87.87 -21.72
CA ILE A 519 40.23 87.59 -20.60
C ILE A 519 39.56 86.74 -19.56
N GLY A 520 40.14 85.55 -19.32
CA GLY A 520 39.62 84.60 -18.31
C GLY A 520 38.34 83.82 -18.74
N ARG A 521 37.91 83.96 -19.98
CA ARG A 521 36.70 83.32 -20.53
C ARG A 521 36.75 81.77 -20.38
N SER A 522 37.82 81.12 -20.78
CA SER A 522 37.99 79.67 -20.68
C SER A 522 37.96 79.23 -19.23
N GLY A 523 38.49 80.04 -18.28
CA GLY A 523 38.43 79.73 -16.84
C GLY A 523 37.00 79.79 -16.27
N ARG A 524 36.17 80.80 -16.71
CA ARG A 524 34.75 80.87 -16.30
C ARG A 524 33.95 79.74 -16.88
N ILE A 525 34.08 79.43 -18.18
CA ILE A 525 33.42 78.34 -18.84
C ILE A 525 33.77 77.00 -18.11
N LYS A 526 35.05 76.80 -17.81
CA LYS A 526 35.50 75.59 -17.05
C LYS A 526 34.82 75.53 -15.71
N GLN A 527 34.70 76.62 -14.97
CA GLN A 527 34.04 76.61 -13.65
C GLN A 527 32.55 76.28 -13.80
N SER A 528 31.84 76.95 -14.74
CA SER A 528 30.42 76.70 -15.00
C SER A 528 30.16 75.25 -15.48
N CYS A 529 31.05 74.72 -16.29
CA CYS A 529 30.99 73.29 -16.68
C CYS A 529 31.19 72.35 -15.47
N ASN A 530 32.13 72.66 -14.57
CA ASN A 530 32.31 71.86 -13.31
C ASN A 530 31.07 71.91 -12.41
N ASP A 531 30.48 73.14 -12.25
CA ASP A 531 29.26 73.29 -11.44
C ASP A 531 28.08 72.50 -12.04
N TYR A 532 27.97 72.53 -13.37
CA TYR A 532 27.01 71.67 -14.10
C TYR A 532 27.26 70.16 -13.83
N VAL A 533 28.49 69.66 -13.98
CA VAL A 533 28.85 68.26 -13.77
C VAL A 533 28.58 67.87 -12.34
N ASP A 534 28.90 68.66 -11.34
CA ASP A 534 28.63 68.33 -9.93
C ASP A 534 27.12 68.30 -9.64
N SER A 535 26.34 69.16 -10.28
CA SER A 535 24.88 69.08 -10.24
C SER A 535 24.35 67.88 -10.99
N TYR A 536 24.95 67.49 -12.12
CA TYR A 536 24.58 66.27 -12.88
C TYR A 536 24.88 64.99 -12.17
N LYS A 537 25.95 64.93 -11.37
CA LYS A 537 26.20 63.78 -10.49
C LYS A 537 25.06 63.54 -9.48
N ARG A 538 24.48 64.63 -8.96
CA ARG A 538 23.29 64.48 -8.07
C ARG A 538 22.10 63.92 -8.85
N LEU A 539 21.90 64.35 -10.11
CA LEU A 539 20.87 63.79 -10.99
C LEU A 539 21.10 62.26 -11.18
N ILE A 540 22.36 61.87 -11.49
CA ILE A 540 22.72 60.45 -11.65
C ILE A 540 22.39 59.65 -10.37
N THR A 541 22.72 60.21 -9.21
CA THR A 541 22.44 59.55 -7.91
C THR A 541 20.93 59.34 -7.72
N GLU A 542 20.13 60.38 -7.97
CA GLU A 542 18.65 60.27 -7.86
C GLU A 542 18.06 59.30 -8.90
N GLU A 543 18.57 59.27 -10.12
CA GLU A 543 18.13 58.32 -11.17
C GLU A 543 18.47 56.86 -10.76
N VAL A 544 19.66 56.63 -10.21
CA VAL A 544 20.06 55.29 -9.72
C VAL A 544 19.23 54.88 -8.53
N GLU A 545 18.97 55.76 -7.57
CA GLU A 545 18.12 55.43 -6.41
C GLU A 545 16.69 55.07 -6.86
N LYS A 546 16.12 55.85 -7.77
CA LYS A 546 14.82 55.52 -8.38
C LYS A 546 14.81 54.14 -9.02
N ILE A 547 15.86 53.78 -9.78
CA ILE A 547 15.99 52.47 -10.40
C ILE A 547 16.05 51.37 -9.32
N ARG A 548 16.83 51.58 -8.26
CA ARG A 548 16.95 50.64 -7.13
C ARG A 548 15.59 50.41 -6.47
N LYS A 549 14.84 51.46 -6.14
CA LYS A 549 13.51 51.39 -5.50
C LYS A 549 12.50 50.68 -6.40
N ASN A 550 12.42 50.99 -7.68
CA ASN A 550 11.54 50.32 -8.64
C ASN A 550 11.89 48.82 -8.78
N LYS A 551 13.18 48.48 -8.75
CA LYS A 551 13.60 47.06 -8.82
C LYS A 551 13.42 46.29 -7.52
N ALA A 552 13.49 46.96 -6.38
CA ALA A 552 13.07 46.43 -5.11
C ALA A 552 11.55 46.13 -5.07
N GLU A 553 10.74 47.04 -5.64
CA GLU A 553 9.31 46.78 -5.85
C GLU A 553 9.06 45.55 -6.73
N ASP A 554 9.78 45.40 -7.85
CA ASP A 554 9.68 44.20 -8.72
C ASP A 554 10.01 42.90 -7.96
N PHE A 555 11.04 42.96 -7.09
CA PHE A 555 11.39 41.85 -6.21
C PHE A 555 10.26 41.53 -5.23
N LEU A 556 9.78 42.53 -4.50
CA LEU A 556 8.71 42.41 -3.52
C LEU A 556 7.41 41.88 -4.14
N ASN A 557 7.04 42.35 -5.33
CA ASN A 557 5.90 41.80 -6.07
C ASN A 557 6.06 40.34 -6.39
N SER A 558 7.27 39.89 -6.74
CA SER A 558 7.57 38.48 -6.99
C SER A 558 7.45 37.64 -5.70
N VAL A 559 7.97 38.14 -4.59
CA VAL A 559 7.91 37.48 -3.26
C VAL A 559 6.48 37.42 -2.76
N ILE A 560 5.72 38.49 -2.85
CA ILE A 560 4.30 38.56 -2.52
C ILE A 560 3.51 37.52 -3.31
N SER A 561 3.81 37.33 -4.58
CA SER A 561 3.18 36.32 -5.42
C SER A 561 3.47 34.90 -4.91
N ILE A 562 4.71 34.60 -4.52
CA ILE A 562 5.11 33.31 -3.92
C ILE A 562 4.36 33.08 -2.60
N ILE A 563 4.31 34.08 -1.73
CA ILE A 563 3.61 33.99 -0.44
C ILE A 563 2.12 33.76 -0.66
N LYS A 564 1.46 34.51 -1.56
CA LYS A 564 0.04 34.33 -1.91
C LYS A 564 -0.26 32.94 -2.45
N GLN A 565 0.63 32.38 -3.28
CA GLN A 565 0.51 31.00 -3.73
C GLN A 565 0.56 30.03 -2.54
N LYS A 566 1.52 30.19 -1.64
CA LYS A 566 1.66 29.35 -0.45
C LYS A 566 0.47 29.48 0.50
N THR A 567 -0.06 30.68 0.68
CA THR A 567 -1.30 30.91 1.46
C THR A 567 -2.48 30.16 0.86
N SER A 568 -2.65 30.19 -0.47
CA SER A 568 -3.70 29.45 -1.16
C SER A 568 -3.52 27.92 -1.02
N GLU A 569 -2.29 27.41 -1.07
CA GLU A 569 -1.99 26.00 -0.82
C GLU A 569 -2.37 25.59 0.62
N ASN A 570 -2.03 26.43 1.60
CA ASN A 570 -2.39 26.21 3.01
C ASN A 570 -3.90 26.29 3.25
N ASP A 571 -4.61 27.23 2.62
CA ASP A 571 -6.08 27.32 2.73
C ASP A 571 -6.76 26.06 2.19
N ARG A 572 -6.26 25.52 1.07
CA ARG A 572 -6.74 24.25 0.51
C ARG A 572 -6.44 23.08 1.44
N LEU A 573 -5.27 23.03 2.04
CA LEU A 573 -4.91 22.00 3.03
C LEU A 573 -5.81 22.11 4.27
N SER A 574 -6.04 23.30 4.78
CA SER A 574 -6.92 23.57 5.92
C SER A 574 -8.34 23.07 5.66
N GLN A 575 -8.88 23.31 4.46
CA GLN A 575 -10.19 22.82 4.07
C GLN A 575 -10.22 21.28 4.05
N LEU A 576 -9.23 20.65 3.41
CA LEU A 576 -9.13 19.19 3.36
C LEU A 576 -9.02 18.56 4.76
N VAL A 577 -8.22 19.14 5.63
CA VAL A 577 -8.06 18.70 7.02
C VAL A 577 -9.37 18.84 7.80
N SER A 578 -10.11 19.91 7.58
CA SER A 578 -11.44 20.13 8.18
C SER A 578 -12.47 19.09 7.70
N ASP A 579 -12.54 18.85 6.40
CA ASP A 579 -13.46 17.87 5.79
C ASP A 579 -13.14 16.44 6.26
N LEU A 580 -11.86 16.10 6.34
CA LEU A 580 -11.40 14.83 6.89
C LEU A 580 -11.77 14.68 8.37
N ASN A 581 -11.63 15.74 9.17
CA ASN A 581 -11.99 15.73 10.59
C ASN A 581 -13.48 15.39 10.78
N VAL A 582 -14.36 16.08 10.05
CA VAL A 582 -15.79 15.80 10.08
C VAL A 582 -16.09 14.34 9.67
N SER A 583 -15.51 13.89 8.56
CA SER A 583 -15.71 12.52 8.05
C SER A 583 -15.23 11.45 9.04
N MET A 584 -14.07 11.67 9.67
CA MET A 584 -13.48 10.71 10.61
C MET A 584 -14.26 10.67 11.93
N HIS A 585 -14.74 11.81 12.43
CA HIS A 585 -15.61 11.86 13.62
C HIS A 585 -16.92 11.12 13.38
N GLN A 586 -17.56 11.31 12.22
CA GLN A 586 -18.78 10.58 11.85
C GLN A 586 -18.54 9.06 11.77
N LYS A 587 -17.42 8.63 11.14
CA LYS A 587 -17.05 7.21 11.09
C LYS A 587 -16.77 6.64 12.48
N LEU A 588 -16.07 7.38 13.33
CA LEU A 588 -15.78 6.94 14.69
C LEU A 588 -17.05 6.83 15.54
N GLN A 589 -17.96 7.81 15.45
CA GLN A 589 -19.27 7.75 16.10
C GLN A 589 -20.11 6.57 15.60
N GLY A 590 -20.13 6.31 14.29
CA GLY A 590 -20.82 5.16 13.72
C GLY A 590 -20.29 3.83 14.24
N LEU A 591 -18.98 3.71 14.43
CA LEU A 591 -18.35 2.52 15.00
C LEU A 591 -18.59 2.42 16.52
N THR A 592 -18.48 3.53 17.26
CA THR A 592 -18.72 3.51 18.71
C THR A 592 -20.21 3.27 19.06
N ASN A 593 -21.13 3.75 18.25
CA ASN A 593 -22.55 3.44 18.42
C ASN A 593 -22.85 1.97 18.12
N ARG A 594 -22.22 1.39 17.09
CA ARG A 594 -22.27 -0.05 16.82
C ARG A 594 -21.74 -0.87 18.01
N SER A 595 -20.65 -0.44 18.64
CA SER A 595 -20.09 -1.14 19.81
C SER A 595 -21.01 -1.13 21.04
N VAL A 596 -21.88 -0.15 21.16
CA VAL A 596 -22.87 -0.10 22.27
C VAL A 596 -24.03 -1.05 21.99
N GLU A 597 -24.44 -1.21 20.73
CA GLU A 597 -25.45 -2.20 20.32
C GLU A 597 -24.86 -3.61 20.31
N ASP A 598 -23.68 -3.79 19.73
CA ASP A 598 -22.93 -5.06 19.71
C ASP A 598 -22.36 -5.42 21.11
N GLY A 599 -22.14 -4.47 21.98
CA GLY A 599 -21.69 -4.71 23.35
C GLY A 599 -22.74 -5.42 24.21
N LYS A 600 -24.01 -5.24 23.93
CA LYS A 600 -25.09 -6.06 24.50
C LYS A 600 -25.05 -7.48 23.93
N ASP A 601 -24.79 -7.62 22.65
CA ASP A 601 -24.61 -8.90 22.00
C ASP A 601 -23.30 -9.58 22.43
N PHE A 602 -22.25 -8.83 22.68
CA PHE A 602 -20.97 -9.35 23.18
C PHE A 602 -21.07 -9.85 24.64
N GLU A 603 -21.80 -9.15 25.51
CA GLU A 603 -22.12 -9.66 26.85
C GLU A 603 -23.02 -10.90 26.78
N ILE A 604 -23.96 -10.97 25.85
CA ILE A 604 -24.81 -12.13 25.59
C ILE A 604 -23.97 -13.29 25.03
N TYR A 605 -23.03 -13.05 24.11
CA TYR A 605 -22.14 -14.09 23.57
C TYR A 605 -21.19 -14.62 24.62
N ILE A 606 -20.57 -13.80 25.43
CA ILE A 606 -19.73 -14.27 26.55
C ILE A 606 -20.58 -15.04 27.57
N HIS A 607 -21.77 -14.59 27.88
CA HIS A 607 -22.64 -15.26 28.87
C HIS A 607 -23.14 -16.62 28.37
N ILE A 608 -23.51 -16.74 27.12
CA ILE A 608 -23.95 -18.00 26.50
C ILE A 608 -22.77 -19.00 26.42
N TYR A 609 -21.59 -18.58 25.98
CA TYR A 609 -20.42 -19.46 25.87
C TYR A 609 -19.86 -19.90 27.22
N PHE A 610 -19.84 -19.03 28.23
CA PHE A 610 -19.44 -19.42 29.58
C PHE A 610 -20.47 -20.30 30.28
N LYS A 611 -21.75 -20.08 30.03
CA LYS A 611 -22.81 -20.90 30.59
C LYS A 611 -22.79 -22.32 30.03
N ASP A 612 -22.64 -22.47 28.72
CA ASP A 612 -22.52 -23.78 28.07
C ASP A 612 -21.23 -24.52 28.46
N LEU A 613 -20.12 -23.83 28.72
CA LEU A 613 -18.87 -24.41 29.22
C LEU A 613 -18.97 -24.85 30.70
N MET A 614 -19.77 -24.15 31.49
CA MET A 614 -19.97 -24.50 32.91
C MET A 614 -21.02 -25.64 33.09
N ASP A 615 -22.02 -25.73 32.21
CA ASP A 615 -23.02 -26.79 32.23
C ASP A 615 -22.48 -28.15 31.69
N VAL A 616 -21.35 -28.16 30.99
CA VAL A 616 -20.66 -29.39 30.56
C VAL A 616 -19.84 -30.03 31.70
N ASN A 617 -19.55 -29.28 32.79
CA ASN A 617 -18.81 -29.76 33.96
C ASN A 617 -19.70 -30.03 35.18
N ALA A 618 -21.02 -29.95 35.03
CA ALA A 618 -22.01 -30.38 36.00
C ALA A 618 -22.73 -31.65 35.50
#